data_56584670e08ca69c62cbfdf71e050476
#
_entry.id   56584670e08ca69c62cbfdf71e050476
#
_cell.length_a   1.000
_cell.length_b   1.000
_cell.length_c   1.000
_cell.angle_alpha   90.00
_cell.angle_beta   90.00
_cell.angle_gamma   90.00
#
_symmetry.space_group_name_H-M   'P 1'
#
loop_
_entity.id
_entity.type
_entity.pdbx_description
1 polymer ?
#
loop_
_entity_poly.entity_id
_entity_poly.type
_entity_poly.pdbx_seq_one_letter_code
_entity_poly.pdbx_strand_id
1 'polypeptide(L)'
;LWLERTPLIFSILSFVALAIGGMIQIIPTLLVKENVPTITSVKPYTPLELEGRDLYIREGCNACHSQMIRPFRDEVVRFNGKNGQYSKAGEFVYDRPFLWGSKRTGPDLHRQGGKNPSSWHFKHMYNPRSTSAGSIMPRYPWLIANKLDRSLTQDKIRFMKNVYDVPYTDAEIDSANTWANDQAAKIVKDIYNEAPDIKKALEAEKARKG
;
A
#
# COMPACT_ATOMS: atom_id res chain seq x y z
N LEU A 1 8.20 24.64 39.42
CA LEU A 1 9.48 24.85 38.74
C LEU A 1 9.41 26.06 37.83
N TRP A 2 10.53 26.81 37.62
CA TRP A 2 10.56 28.00 36.76
C TRP A 2 10.08 27.73 35.34
N LEU A 3 10.53 26.63 34.78
CA LEU A 3 10.19 26.23 33.40
C LEU A 3 8.68 26.01 33.19
N GLU A 4 7.96 25.49 34.16
CA GLU A 4 6.52 25.25 34.10
C GLU A 4 5.71 26.55 34.11
N ARG A 5 6.32 27.62 34.63
CA ARG A 5 5.71 28.95 34.68
C ARG A 5 5.93 29.79 33.42
N THR A 6 6.73 29.28 32.48
CA THR A 6 7.07 29.92 31.20
C THR A 6 6.67 29.02 30.05
N PRO A 7 5.36 28.96 29.69
CA PRO A 7 4.83 27.95 28.75
C PRO A 7 5.48 28.02 27.36
N LEU A 8 5.84 29.23 26.89
CA LEU A 8 6.51 29.40 25.61
C LEU A 8 7.89 28.72 25.59
N ILE A 9 8.72 28.99 26.63
CA ILE A 9 10.06 28.42 26.74
C ILE A 9 9.95 26.90 26.93
N PHE A 10 9.04 26.43 27.75
CA PHE A 10 8.76 24.99 27.93
C PHE A 10 8.42 24.31 26.60
N SER A 11 7.52 24.90 25.81
CA SER A 11 7.12 24.33 24.52
C SER A 11 8.27 24.28 23.52
N ILE A 12 9.06 25.35 23.42
CA ILE A 12 10.23 25.41 22.53
C ILE A 12 11.27 24.35 22.94
N LEU A 13 11.62 24.27 24.22
CA LEU A 13 12.61 23.29 24.70
C LEU A 13 12.11 21.86 24.51
N SER A 14 10.84 21.59 24.76
CA SER A 14 10.23 20.28 24.51
C SER A 14 10.28 19.92 23.02
N PHE A 15 9.93 20.85 22.15
CA PHE A 15 10.03 20.64 20.69
C PHE A 15 11.47 20.35 20.26
N VAL A 16 12.46 21.11 20.74
CA VAL A 16 13.87 20.90 20.42
C VAL A 16 14.35 19.54 20.93
N ALA A 17 14.00 19.15 22.15
CA ALA A 17 14.36 17.86 22.69
C ALA A 17 13.76 16.69 21.89
N LEU A 18 12.48 16.79 21.51
CA LEU A 18 11.80 15.81 20.66
C LEU A 18 12.41 15.74 19.25
N ALA A 19 12.73 16.92 18.67
CA ALA A 19 13.38 16.99 17.36
C ALA A 19 14.77 16.32 17.38
N ILE A 20 15.60 16.60 18.38
CA ILE A 20 16.91 15.98 18.53
C ILE A 20 16.78 14.46 18.70
N GLY A 21 15.91 14.00 19.61
CA GLY A 21 15.69 12.57 19.83
C GLY A 21 15.16 11.86 18.59
N GLY A 22 14.23 12.48 17.86
CA GLY A 22 13.71 11.97 16.58
C GLY A 22 14.80 11.88 15.49
N MET A 23 15.63 12.92 15.36
CA MET A 23 16.73 12.93 14.40
C MET A 23 17.76 11.83 14.70
N ILE A 24 18.13 11.62 15.94
CA ILE A 24 19.06 10.56 16.35
C ILE A 24 18.53 9.16 15.96
N GLN A 25 17.23 8.95 16.00
CA GLN A 25 16.61 7.68 15.60
C GLN A 25 16.40 7.55 14.08
N ILE A 26 15.97 8.60 13.43
CA ILE A 26 15.55 8.57 12.02
C ILE A 26 16.75 8.62 11.08
N ILE A 27 17.71 9.53 11.33
CA ILE A 27 18.86 9.76 10.44
C ILE A 27 19.68 8.49 10.21
N PRO A 28 20.10 7.71 11.24
CA PRO A 28 20.85 6.48 11.00
C PRO A 28 20.05 5.44 10.18
N THR A 29 18.74 5.35 10.40
CA THR A 29 17.87 4.43 9.64
C THR A 29 17.81 4.78 8.16
N LEU A 30 17.92 6.07 7.82
CA LEU A 30 17.91 6.55 6.42
C LEU A 30 19.29 6.46 5.75
N LEU A 31 20.37 6.68 6.51
CA LEU A 31 21.73 6.75 5.98
C LEU A 31 22.46 5.40 5.96
N VAL A 32 22.18 4.52 6.91
CA VAL A 32 22.87 3.23 7.05
C VAL A 32 22.04 2.15 6.35
N LYS A 33 22.38 1.84 5.10
CA LYS A 33 21.67 0.84 4.28
C LYS A 33 21.71 -0.57 4.87
N GLU A 34 22.77 -0.89 5.60
CA GLU A 34 22.97 -2.20 6.25
C GLU A 34 22.01 -2.46 7.42
N ASN A 35 21.38 -1.43 7.97
CA ASN A 35 20.40 -1.59 9.06
C ASN A 35 19.15 -2.37 8.63
N VAL A 36 18.85 -2.38 7.35
CA VAL A 36 17.73 -3.14 6.81
C VAL A 36 18.26 -4.14 5.77
N PRO A 37 18.38 -5.44 6.11
CA PRO A 37 18.89 -6.43 5.18
C PRO A 37 17.97 -6.54 3.96
N THR A 38 18.55 -6.42 2.77
CA THR A 38 17.83 -6.60 1.52
C THR A 38 17.46 -8.07 1.29
N ILE A 39 16.24 -8.31 0.84
CA ILE A 39 15.75 -9.63 0.47
C ILE A 39 15.64 -9.66 -1.06
N THR A 40 16.37 -10.53 -1.72
CA THR A 40 16.47 -10.59 -3.19
C THR A 40 15.14 -10.84 -3.92
N SER A 41 14.19 -11.48 -3.24
CA SER A 41 12.83 -11.71 -3.79
C SER A 41 11.92 -10.49 -3.71
N VAL A 42 12.27 -9.48 -2.92
CA VAL A 42 11.50 -8.23 -2.78
C VAL A 42 11.88 -7.30 -3.92
N LYS A 43 10.89 -6.93 -4.71
CA LYS A 43 11.05 -6.03 -5.87
C LYS A 43 10.35 -4.70 -5.63
N PRO A 44 10.81 -3.63 -6.27
CA PRO A 44 10.08 -2.37 -6.29
C PRO A 44 8.66 -2.54 -6.84
N TYR A 45 7.77 -1.66 -6.43
CA TYR A 45 6.42 -1.60 -6.98
C TYR A 45 6.45 -1.30 -8.48
N THR A 46 5.63 -2.01 -9.24
CA THR A 46 5.35 -1.59 -10.62
C THR A 46 4.61 -0.25 -10.63
N PRO A 47 4.58 0.47 -11.77
CA PRO A 47 3.87 1.75 -11.86
C PRO A 47 2.41 1.68 -11.42
N LEU A 48 1.69 0.62 -11.79
CA LEU A 48 0.29 0.44 -11.41
C LEU A 48 0.12 0.07 -9.94
N GLU A 49 1.03 -0.72 -9.38
CA GLU A 49 1.06 -1.05 -7.95
C GLU A 49 1.35 0.18 -7.09
N LEU A 50 2.26 1.05 -7.54
CA LEU A 50 2.55 2.30 -6.84
C LEU A 50 1.32 3.23 -6.81
N GLU A 51 0.59 3.36 -7.91
CA GLU A 51 -0.67 4.09 -7.94
C GLU A 51 -1.73 3.44 -7.04
N GLY A 52 -1.81 2.12 -7.04
CA GLY A 52 -2.69 1.37 -6.11
C GLY A 52 -2.34 1.60 -4.64
N ARG A 53 -1.05 1.68 -4.32
CA ARG A 53 -0.57 2.02 -2.99
C ARG A 53 -0.97 3.46 -2.58
N ASP A 54 -0.85 4.41 -3.48
CA ASP A 54 -1.27 5.79 -3.22
C ASP A 54 -2.78 5.88 -2.98
N LEU A 55 -3.59 5.14 -3.75
CA LEU A 55 -5.02 5.00 -3.51
C LEU A 55 -5.32 4.39 -2.13
N TYR A 56 -4.60 3.33 -1.77
CA TYR A 56 -4.73 2.66 -0.46
C TYR A 56 -4.48 3.63 0.70
N ILE A 57 -3.48 4.50 0.58
CA ILE A 57 -3.17 5.53 1.57
C ILE A 57 -4.25 6.61 1.57
N ARG A 58 -4.63 7.12 0.39
CA ARG A 58 -5.62 8.18 0.22
C ARG A 58 -6.98 7.81 0.78
N GLU A 59 -7.42 6.58 0.53
CA GLU A 59 -8.70 6.07 1.02
C GLU A 59 -8.66 5.65 2.51
N GLY A 60 -7.50 5.75 3.16
CA GLY A 60 -7.33 5.44 4.58
C GLY A 60 -7.44 3.96 4.92
N CYS A 61 -7.23 3.06 3.96
CA CYS A 61 -7.35 1.61 4.15
C CYS A 61 -6.44 1.09 5.27
N ASN A 62 -5.26 1.68 5.42
CA ASN A 62 -4.29 1.35 6.46
C ASN A 62 -4.78 1.66 7.89
N ALA A 63 -5.82 2.48 8.07
CA ALA A 63 -6.43 2.72 9.38
C ALA A 63 -7.16 1.48 9.93
N CYS A 64 -7.67 0.62 9.03
CA CYS A 64 -8.38 -0.61 9.39
C CYS A 64 -7.57 -1.86 9.06
N HIS A 65 -6.67 -1.80 8.08
CA HIS A 65 -5.86 -2.90 7.59
C HIS A 65 -4.37 -2.60 7.75
N SER A 66 -3.72 -3.25 8.71
CA SER A 66 -2.26 -3.22 8.82
C SER A 66 -1.61 -4.05 7.70
N GLN A 67 -0.38 -3.71 7.34
CA GLN A 67 0.49 -4.50 6.44
C GLN A 67 1.73 -5.00 7.19
N MET A 68 1.58 -5.48 8.41
CA MET A 68 2.67 -6.06 9.19
C MET A 68 2.16 -7.15 10.12
N ILE A 69 2.63 -8.37 9.91
CA ILE A 69 2.39 -9.48 10.81
C ILE A 69 3.50 -9.48 11.88
N ARG A 70 3.12 -9.27 13.13
CA ARG A 70 4.07 -9.23 14.26
C ARG A 70 4.56 -10.64 14.61
N PRO A 71 5.73 -10.79 15.29
CA PRO A 71 6.32 -12.08 15.64
C PRO A 71 5.63 -12.75 16.84
N PHE A 72 4.28 -12.70 16.89
CA PHE A 72 3.47 -13.38 17.88
C PHE A 72 2.85 -14.63 17.28
N ARG A 73 2.87 -15.74 18.01
CA ARG A 73 2.40 -17.04 17.52
C ARG A 73 0.97 -16.99 16.97
N ASP A 74 0.07 -16.37 17.69
CA ASP A 74 -1.35 -16.24 17.31
C ASP A 74 -1.53 -15.41 16.04
N GLU A 75 -0.76 -14.33 15.84
CA GLU A 75 -0.79 -13.56 14.60
C GLU A 75 -0.22 -14.33 13.42
N VAL A 76 0.91 -14.98 13.60
CA VAL A 76 1.55 -15.79 12.56
C VAL A 76 0.60 -16.92 12.13
N VAL A 77 -0.06 -17.60 13.07
CA VAL A 77 -1.03 -18.65 12.76
C VAL A 77 -2.27 -18.08 12.08
N ARG A 78 -2.82 -16.97 12.57
CA ARG A 78 -4.06 -16.37 12.06
C ARG A 78 -3.90 -15.84 10.63
N PHE A 79 -2.82 -15.14 10.35
CA PHE A 79 -2.62 -14.50 9.06
C PHE A 79 -1.83 -15.37 8.07
N ASN A 80 -1.35 -16.51 8.52
CA ASN A 80 -0.71 -17.61 7.81
C ASN A 80 -0.27 -17.24 6.39
N GLY A 81 0.87 -16.54 6.28
CA GLY A 81 1.52 -16.35 5.00
C GLY A 81 1.93 -17.72 4.42
N LYS A 82 2.28 -17.78 3.14
CA LYS A 82 2.70 -19.02 2.47
C LYS A 82 3.73 -19.84 3.25
N ASN A 83 4.48 -19.21 4.17
CA ASN A 83 5.51 -19.86 4.99
C ASN A 83 5.28 -19.70 6.50
N GLY A 84 4.11 -19.22 6.96
CA GLY A 84 3.81 -19.04 8.39
C GLY A 84 4.77 -18.10 9.13
N GLN A 85 5.37 -17.15 8.45
CA GLN A 85 6.39 -16.25 9.03
C GLN A 85 5.83 -14.86 9.29
N TYR A 86 6.33 -14.21 10.36
CA TYR A 86 6.11 -12.80 10.61
C TYR A 86 6.79 -11.92 9.56
N SER A 87 6.37 -10.66 9.48
CA SER A 87 6.92 -9.67 8.56
C SER A 87 8.34 -9.28 8.95
N LYS A 88 9.27 -9.28 7.99
CA LYS A 88 10.67 -8.93 8.18
C LYS A 88 10.94 -7.51 7.66
N ALA A 89 11.88 -6.80 8.29
CA ALA A 89 12.23 -5.43 7.90
C ALA A 89 12.58 -5.29 6.42
N GLY A 90 13.32 -6.24 5.85
CA GLY A 90 13.70 -6.24 4.44
C GLY A 90 12.53 -6.36 3.46
N GLU A 91 11.35 -6.78 3.91
CA GLU A 91 10.17 -6.85 3.05
C GLU A 91 9.55 -5.46 2.78
N PHE A 92 9.94 -4.44 3.55
CA PHE A 92 9.44 -3.07 3.45
C PHE A 92 10.48 -2.08 2.95
N VAL A 93 11.60 -2.56 2.42
CA VAL A 93 12.73 -1.70 2.02
C VAL A 93 12.32 -0.62 1.00
N TYR A 94 11.32 -0.88 0.18
CA TYR A 94 10.78 0.07 -0.82
C TYR A 94 9.50 0.79 -0.37
N ASP A 95 9.01 0.52 0.86
CA ASP A 95 7.83 1.18 1.41
C ASP A 95 8.20 2.48 2.14
N ARG A 96 7.77 3.59 1.59
CA ARG A 96 7.93 4.93 2.19
C ARG A 96 6.63 5.73 2.02
N PRO A 97 5.89 6.03 3.11
CA PRO A 97 6.03 5.53 4.49
C PRO A 97 5.64 4.05 4.64
N PHE A 98 6.03 3.47 5.77
CA PHE A 98 5.55 2.13 6.15
C PHE A 98 4.05 2.16 6.46
N LEU A 99 3.33 1.13 6.02
CA LEU A 99 1.89 1.00 6.23
C LEU A 99 1.58 0.03 7.37
N TRP A 100 2.34 0.10 8.44
CA TRP A 100 2.14 -0.66 9.66
C TRP A 100 1.04 -0.05 10.49
N GLY A 101 0.17 -0.88 11.05
CA GLY A 101 -0.92 -0.43 11.90
C GLY A 101 -0.99 -1.23 13.19
N SER A 102 -1.38 -0.56 14.29
CA SER A 102 -1.69 -1.22 15.56
C SER A 102 -3.12 -1.73 15.61
N LYS A 103 -4.00 -1.26 14.74
CA LYS A 103 -5.40 -1.66 14.66
C LYS A 103 -5.62 -2.57 13.46
N ARG A 104 -6.47 -3.58 13.65
CA ARG A 104 -6.93 -4.50 12.62
C ARG A 104 -8.44 -4.67 12.75
N THR A 105 -9.19 -3.63 12.40
CA THR A 105 -10.65 -3.73 12.21
C THR A 105 -10.96 -4.73 11.10
N GLY A 106 -10.16 -4.72 10.03
CA GLY A 106 -10.06 -5.78 9.03
C GLY A 106 -8.79 -6.62 9.20
N PRO A 107 -8.62 -7.71 8.41
CA PRO A 107 -7.44 -8.56 8.47
C PRO A 107 -6.17 -7.81 8.02
N ASP A 108 -5.01 -8.30 8.49
CA ASP A 108 -3.72 -7.85 7.97
C ASP A 108 -3.57 -8.24 6.49
N LEU A 109 -3.06 -7.33 5.67
CA LEU A 109 -2.96 -7.51 4.21
C LEU A 109 -1.58 -7.91 3.71
N HIS A 110 -0.56 -7.97 4.58
CA HIS A 110 0.82 -8.21 4.15
C HIS A 110 1.00 -9.57 3.44
N ARG A 111 0.20 -10.57 3.78
CA ARG A 111 0.26 -11.91 3.17
C ARG A 111 -0.99 -12.24 2.35
N GLN A 112 -1.69 -11.24 1.81
CA GLN A 112 -2.92 -11.48 1.04
C GLN A 112 -2.66 -11.73 -0.45
N GLY A 113 -1.49 -11.37 -0.96
CA GLY A 113 -1.14 -11.59 -2.37
C GLY A 113 -1.34 -13.04 -2.81
N GLY A 114 -2.11 -13.23 -3.87
CA GLY A 114 -2.40 -14.54 -4.46
C GLY A 114 -3.37 -15.44 -3.68
N LYS A 115 -4.00 -14.96 -2.57
CA LYS A 115 -5.03 -15.74 -1.85
C LYS A 115 -6.38 -15.73 -2.55
N ASN A 116 -6.73 -14.62 -3.15
CA ASN A 116 -7.99 -14.44 -3.85
C ASN A 116 -7.74 -13.99 -5.29
N PRO A 117 -8.60 -14.35 -6.24
CA PRO A 117 -8.48 -13.91 -7.63
C PRO A 117 -8.81 -12.42 -7.78
N SER A 118 -8.42 -11.81 -8.92
CA SER A 118 -8.63 -10.39 -9.21
C SER A 118 -10.11 -10.02 -9.21
N SER A 119 -10.97 -10.88 -9.70
CA SER A 119 -12.43 -10.71 -9.69
C SER A 119 -13.02 -10.62 -8.29
N TRP A 120 -12.47 -11.37 -7.33
CA TRP A 120 -12.86 -11.30 -5.92
C TRP A 120 -12.53 -9.92 -5.34
N HIS A 121 -11.32 -9.41 -5.59
CA HIS A 121 -10.90 -8.10 -5.12
C HIS A 121 -11.79 -6.99 -5.69
N PHE A 122 -12.11 -7.07 -6.99
CA PHE A 122 -13.04 -6.13 -7.64
C PHE A 122 -14.42 -6.13 -6.95
N LYS A 123 -15.02 -7.30 -6.77
CA LYS A 123 -16.33 -7.46 -6.09
C LYS A 123 -16.26 -6.97 -4.63
N HIS A 124 -15.15 -7.27 -3.94
CA HIS A 124 -14.96 -6.87 -2.54
C HIS A 124 -14.88 -5.34 -2.37
N MET A 125 -14.14 -4.63 -3.22
CA MET A 125 -14.09 -3.16 -3.19
C MET A 125 -15.44 -2.54 -3.53
N TYR A 126 -16.14 -3.08 -4.52
CA TYR A 126 -17.47 -2.59 -4.89
C TYR A 126 -18.51 -2.81 -3.78
N ASN A 127 -18.56 -4.02 -3.24
CA ASN A 127 -19.45 -4.36 -2.12
C ASN A 127 -18.85 -5.48 -1.26
N PRO A 128 -18.20 -5.18 -0.13
CA PRO A 128 -17.55 -6.18 0.71
C PRO A 128 -18.47 -7.32 1.17
N ARG A 129 -19.76 -7.02 1.38
CA ARG A 129 -20.74 -8.02 1.82
C ARG A 129 -21.05 -9.06 0.75
N SER A 130 -20.77 -8.80 -0.52
CA SER A 130 -20.94 -9.80 -1.59
C SER A 130 -19.93 -10.93 -1.54
N THR A 131 -18.77 -10.71 -0.92
CA THR A 131 -17.68 -11.69 -0.80
C THR A 131 -17.47 -12.17 0.63
N SER A 132 -17.90 -11.36 1.62
CA SER A 132 -17.73 -11.63 3.06
C SER A 132 -19.00 -11.21 3.78
N ALA A 133 -19.91 -12.14 3.98
CA ALA A 133 -21.16 -11.90 4.71
C ALA A 133 -20.88 -11.31 6.10
N GLY A 134 -21.64 -10.28 6.51
CA GLY A 134 -21.44 -9.60 7.78
C GLY A 134 -20.27 -8.63 7.84
N SER A 135 -19.58 -8.36 6.73
CA SER A 135 -18.48 -7.38 6.67
C SER A 135 -18.97 -5.99 7.09
N ILE A 136 -18.21 -5.35 7.98
CA ILE A 136 -18.40 -3.95 8.40
C ILE A 136 -17.62 -2.97 7.51
N MET A 137 -16.78 -3.49 6.58
CA MET A 137 -16.04 -2.66 5.64
C MET A 137 -17.01 -1.82 4.79
N PRO A 138 -16.78 -0.51 4.63
CA PRO A 138 -17.58 0.32 3.74
C PRO A 138 -17.41 -0.09 2.28
N ARG A 139 -18.36 0.31 1.44
CA ARG A 139 -18.29 0.13 -0.01
C ARG A 139 -17.48 1.25 -0.62
N TYR A 140 -16.73 0.95 -1.69
CA TYR A 140 -15.88 1.91 -2.41
C TYR A 140 -16.26 1.96 -3.93
N PRO A 141 -17.53 2.25 -4.30
CA PRO A 141 -17.96 2.22 -5.69
C PRO A 141 -17.23 3.26 -6.57
N TRP A 142 -16.76 4.36 -5.98
CA TRP A 142 -16.02 5.40 -6.70
C TRP A 142 -14.66 4.92 -7.22
N LEU A 143 -14.02 3.92 -6.61
CA LEU A 143 -12.80 3.30 -7.13
C LEU A 143 -13.01 2.62 -8.49
N ILE A 144 -14.26 2.26 -8.82
CA ILE A 144 -14.63 1.64 -10.07
C ILE A 144 -15.20 2.69 -11.04
N ALA A 145 -15.95 3.67 -10.52
CA ALA A 145 -16.58 4.71 -11.32
C ALA A 145 -15.59 5.76 -11.83
N ASN A 146 -14.58 6.08 -11.05
CA ASN A 146 -13.60 7.10 -11.38
C ASN A 146 -12.43 6.50 -12.18
N LYS A 147 -11.92 7.26 -13.15
CA LYS A 147 -10.68 6.90 -13.84
C LYS A 147 -9.49 7.22 -12.96
N LEU A 148 -8.51 6.32 -12.98
CA LEU A 148 -7.22 6.55 -12.34
C LEU A 148 -6.46 7.66 -13.09
N ASP A 149 -6.13 8.73 -12.39
CA ASP A 149 -5.21 9.75 -12.90
C ASP A 149 -3.78 9.24 -12.79
N ARG A 150 -3.09 9.18 -13.93
CA ARG A 150 -1.71 8.70 -14.03
C ARG A 150 -0.76 9.74 -14.60
N SER A 151 -1.17 11.00 -14.59
CA SER A 151 -0.36 12.11 -15.11
C SER A 151 1.01 12.23 -14.42
N LEU A 152 1.08 11.88 -13.13
CA LEU A 152 2.29 11.95 -12.32
C LEU A 152 3.00 10.61 -12.10
N THR A 153 2.54 9.52 -12.70
CA THR A 153 3.10 8.16 -12.42
C THR A 153 4.59 8.09 -12.72
N GLN A 154 5.04 8.64 -13.84
CA GLN A 154 6.45 8.67 -14.21
C GLN A 154 7.29 9.48 -13.22
N ASP A 155 6.78 10.64 -12.79
CA ASP A 155 7.47 11.50 -11.82
C ASP A 155 7.54 10.87 -10.44
N LYS A 156 6.51 10.14 -10.02
CA LYS A 156 6.52 9.36 -8.78
C LYS A 156 7.63 8.32 -8.78
N ILE A 157 7.76 7.54 -9.85
CA ILE A 157 8.81 6.51 -9.96
C ILE A 157 10.19 7.17 -9.98
N ARG A 158 10.34 8.28 -10.71
CA ARG A 158 11.59 9.07 -10.70
C ARG A 158 11.92 9.60 -9.31
N PHE A 159 10.92 10.07 -8.56
CA PHE A 159 11.07 10.49 -7.19
C PHE A 159 11.52 9.33 -6.28
N MET A 160 10.88 8.16 -6.39
CA MET A 160 11.26 6.97 -5.64
C MET A 160 12.71 6.56 -5.90
N LYS A 161 13.16 6.62 -7.17
CA LYS A 161 14.56 6.39 -7.53
C LYS A 161 15.51 7.40 -6.89
N ASN A 162 15.23 8.69 -7.07
CA ASN A 162 16.20 9.75 -6.74
C ASN A 162 16.24 10.07 -5.24
N VAL A 163 15.14 9.92 -4.52
CA VAL A 163 15.03 10.29 -3.10
C VAL A 163 15.20 9.09 -2.19
N TYR A 164 14.64 7.95 -2.58
CA TYR A 164 14.64 6.74 -1.76
C TYR A 164 15.59 5.65 -2.28
N ASP A 165 16.35 5.94 -3.35
CA ASP A 165 17.32 5.02 -3.94
C ASP A 165 16.71 3.66 -4.33
N VAL A 166 15.44 3.70 -4.78
CA VAL A 166 14.76 2.50 -5.28
C VAL A 166 15.36 2.13 -6.65
N PRO A 167 15.72 0.87 -6.91
CA PRO A 167 16.50 0.47 -8.08
C PRO A 167 15.70 0.40 -9.39
N TYR A 168 15.01 1.49 -9.74
CA TYR A 168 14.39 1.63 -11.05
C TYR A 168 15.43 2.03 -12.10
N THR A 169 15.37 1.39 -13.26
CA THR A 169 16.13 1.80 -14.44
C THR A 169 15.48 3.00 -15.13
N ASP A 170 16.27 3.77 -15.91
CA ASP A 170 15.70 4.88 -16.68
C ASP A 170 14.69 4.40 -17.73
N ALA A 171 14.93 3.24 -18.34
CA ALA A 171 13.99 2.62 -19.28
C ALA A 171 12.62 2.28 -18.62
N GLU A 172 12.62 1.79 -17.38
CA GLU A 172 11.37 1.54 -16.62
C GLU A 172 10.64 2.84 -16.30
N ILE A 173 11.37 3.91 -15.98
CA ILE A 173 10.79 5.23 -15.75
C ILE A 173 10.14 5.76 -17.02
N ASP A 174 10.85 5.70 -18.15
CA ASP A 174 10.36 6.23 -19.43
C ASP A 174 9.16 5.43 -19.97
N SER A 175 9.11 4.12 -19.71
CA SER A 175 8.02 3.24 -20.11
C SER A 175 6.89 3.11 -19.08
N ALA A 176 6.94 3.82 -17.96
CA ALA A 176 6.06 3.62 -16.81
C ALA A 176 4.57 3.61 -17.16
N ASN A 177 4.11 4.53 -18.00
CA ASN A 177 2.71 4.60 -18.40
C ASN A 177 2.29 3.43 -19.31
N THR A 178 3.15 3.00 -20.21
CA THR A 178 2.92 1.84 -21.07
C THR A 178 2.88 0.58 -20.24
N TRP A 179 3.84 0.39 -19.35
CA TRP A 179 3.88 -0.74 -18.43
C TRP A 179 2.63 -0.83 -17.55
N ALA A 180 2.16 0.31 -17.00
CA ALA A 180 0.91 0.35 -16.23
C ALA A 180 -0.31 -0.05 -17.08
N ASN A 181 -0.36 0.37 -18.35
CA ASN A 181 -1.45 -0.01 -19.27
C ASN A 181 -1.47 -1.52 -19.55
N ASP A 182 -0.30 -2.09 -19.84
CA ASP A 182 -0.17 -3.52 -20.15
C ASP A 182 -0.55 -4.38 -18.93
N GLN A 183 -0.12 -3.96 -17.75
CA GLN A 183 -0.49 -4.63 -16.49
C GLN A 183 -2.00 -4.52 -16.24
N ALA A 184 -2.59 -3.35 -16.43
CA ALA A 184 -4.04 -3.15 -16.28
C ALA A 184 -4.85 -3.98 -17.29
N ALA A 185 -4.41 -4.04 -18.56
CA ALA A 185 -5.05 -4.86 -19.58
C ALA A 185 -5.04 -6.36 -19.23
N LYS A 186 -3.92 -6.84 -18.70
CA LYS A 186 -3.81 -8.22 -18.20
C LYS A 186 -4.79 -8.49 -17.06
N ILE A 187 -4.83 -7.61 -16.04
CA ILE A 187 -5.74 -7.75 -14.90
C ILE A 187 -7.21 -7.75 -15.35
N VAL A 188 -7.58 -6.86 -16.28
CA VAL A 188 -8.96 -6.82 -16.85
C VAL A 188 -9.29 -8.11 -17.56
N LYS A 189 -8.36 -8.67 -18.34
CA LYS A 189 -8.54 -9.96 -19.00
C LYS A 189 -8.75 -11.09 -17.99
N ASP A 190 -7.96 -11.11 -16.93
CA ASP A 190 -8.09 -12.09 -15.85
C ASP A 190 -9.45 -11.98 -15.15
N ILE A 191 -9.89 -10.76 -14.81
CA ILE A 191 -11.23 -10.51 -14.23
C ILE A 191 -12.35 -11.02 -15.13
N TYR A 192 -12.26 -10.79 -16.43
CA TYR A 192 -13.29 -11.21 -17.40
C TYR A 192 -13.32 -12.73 -17.57
N ASN A 193 -12.17 -13.39 -17.48
CA ASN A 193 -12.09 -14.86 -17.52
C ASN A 193 -12.64 -15.49 -16.23
N GLU A 194 -12.33 -14.89 -15.06
CA GLU A 194 -12.75 -15.37 -13.75
C GLU A 194 -14.25 -15.11 -13.46
N ALA A 195 -14.79 -14.01 -13.97
CA ALA A 195 -16.14 -13.55 -13.70
C ALA A 195 -16.80 -12.91 -14.93
N PRO A 196 -17.37 -13.72 -15.85
CA PRO A 196 -18.03 -13.23 -17.05
C PRO A 196 -19.25 -12.33 -16.78
N ASP A 197 -19.85 -12.44 -15.58
CA ASP A 197 -20.92 -11.57 -15.10
C ASP A 197 -20.48 -10.11 -14.96
N ILE A 198 -19.27 -9.89 -14.48
CA ILE A 198 -18.68 -8.52 -14.39
C ILE A 198 -18.51 -7.92 -15.79
N LYS A 199 -18.03 -8.70 -16.75
CA LYS A 199 -17.86 -8.26 -18.13
C LYS A 199 -19.19 -7.76 -18.69
N LYS A 200 -20.24 -8.58 -18.61
CA LYS A 200 -21.59 -8.24 -19.09
C LYS A 200 -22.15 -6.98 -18.43
N ALA A 201 -21.97 -6.85 -17.09
CA ALA A 201 -22.43 -5.69 -16.35
C ALA A 201 -21.73 -4.40 -16.79
N LEU A 202 -20.40 -4.43 -16.98
CA LEU A 202 -19.63 -3.28 -17.44
C LEU A 202 -19.92 -2.88 -18.89
N GLU A 203 -20.15 -3.85 -19.78
CA GLU A 203 -20.55 -3.61 -21.17
C GLU A 203 -21.94 -2.97 -21.24
N ALA A 204 -22.90 -3.47 -20.43
CA ALA A 204 -24.24 -2.88 -20.33
C ALA A 204 -24.19 -1.44 -19.76
N GLU A 205 -23.34 -1.17 -18.79
CA GLU A 205 -23.16 0.18 -18.25
C GLU A 205 -22.52 1.14 -19.25
N LYS A 206 -21.53 0.69 -20.02
CA LYS A 206 -20.96 1.49 -21.12
C LYS A 206 -21.99 1.84 -22.19
N ALA A 207 -22.80 0.86 -22.59
CA ALA A 207 -23.88 1.08 -23.58
C ALA A 207 -24.96 2.06 -23.09
N ARG A 208 -25.14 2.17 -21.76
CA ARG A 208 -26.10 3.13 -21.16
C ARG A 208 -25.55 4.57 -21.10
N LYS A 209 -24.24 4.74 -21.07
CA LYS A 209 -23.56 6.04 -20.91
C LYS A 209 -23.10 6.64 -22.26
N GLY A 210 -23.06 5.87 -23.32
CA GLY A 210 -22.78 6.29 -24.70
C GLY A 210 -24.03 6.65 -25.44
#